data_2594e390f993bc1d2965ee0493f5991d
#
_entry.id   2594e390f993bc1d2965ee0493f5991d
#
_cell.length_a   1.000
_cell.length_b   1.000
_cell.length_c   1.000
_cell.angle_alpha   90.00
_cell.angle_beta   90.00
_cell.angle_gamma   90.00
#
_symmetry.space_group_name_H-M   'P 1'
#
loop_
_entity.id
_entity.type
_entity.pdbx_description
1 polymer ?
#
loop_
_entity_poly.entity_id
_entity_poly.type
_entity_poly.pdbx_seq_one_letter_code
_entity_poly.pdbx_strand_id
1 'polypeptide(L)'
;MVANEKSEISNLKSQIAFVFPGQGSQYSGMGKDLATNFPAAKQVFEEADEALGFSISRICFEGSEADLQLTENTQPAILTTSVAAFRSLASEGLAKPNFVAGHSLGEYSALVAAGALSLADAVKTVRARGRYMQEAVPVGTGAMAAVLGGERDAIENACKEAAADQICSVANINSPNQVVIAGHAEAVDRAMELLKGIAKRVIKLNVSAPFHCALMKPAQERLSFELEQAAFNNPRVPVITNVDAKITTEPAEMRAALFRQVSAPVRWLESMELLLQQGVNDFVEVGPGKVLSGLMRQINRDASCLNVEDSASLEAARAKLNS
;
A
#
# COMPACT_ATOMS: atom_id res chain seq x y z
N MET A 1 -47.09 10.94 22.41
CA MET A 1 -46.61 9.68 21.77
C MET A 1 -45.43 10.03 20.89
N VAL A 2 -44.24 10.02 21.50
CA VAL A 2 -42.97 10.13 20.76
C VAL A 2 -42.05 9.12 21.47
N ALA A 3 -42.11 7.91 21.00
CA ALA A 3 -41.22 6.85 21.45
C ALA A 3 -40.98 5.91 20.28
N ASN A 4 -39.72 5.56 20.03
CA ASN A 4 -39.23 4.50 19.14
C ASN A 4 -38.75 4.91 17.73
N GLU A 5 -37.76 5.81 17.64
CA GLU A 5 -36.86 5.81 16.47
C GLU A 5 -35.36 5.49 16.82
N LYS A 6 -35.10 5.03 18.03
CA LYS A 6 -33.71 4.71 18.49
C LYS A 6 -33.33 3.23 18.46
N SER A 7 -34.17 2.34 17.94
CA SER A 7 -33.94 0.88 18.04
C SER A 7 -33.57 0.16 16.74
N GLU A 8 -33.44 0.85 15.59
CA GLU A 8 -33.08 0.19 14.32
C GLU A 8 -31.62 0.31 13.89
N ILE A 9 -30.77 1.00 14.69
CA ILE A 9 -29.34 1.17 14.34
C ILE A 9 -28.44 0.02 14.88
N SER A 10 -28.99 -0.96 15.58
CA SER A 10 -28.19 -1.93 16.34
C SER A 10 -27.87 -3.25 15.63
N ASN A 11 -28.12 -3.41 14.33
CA ASN A 11 -27.91 -4.69 13.60
C ASN A 11 -27.15 -4.58 12.27
N LEU A 12 -26.42 -3.49 12.03
CA LEU A 12 -25.43 -3.48 10.94
C LEU A 12 -24.20 -4.26 11.45
N LYS A 13 -23.99 -5.48 10.96
CA LYS A 13 -22.71 -6.20 11.16
C LYS A 13 -21.59 -5.25 10.82
N SER A 14 -20.61 -5.09 11.73
CA SER A 14 -19.41 -4.29 11.48
C SER A 14 -18.81 -4.69 10.13
N GLN A 15 -18.55 -3.70 9.27
CA GLN A 15 -17.90 -3.96 7.99
C GLN A 15 -16.39 -4.02 8.21
N ILE A 16 -15.75 -4.97 7.52
CA ILE A 16 -14.31 -5.24 7.65
C ILE A 16 -13.62 -4.82 6.36
N ALA A 17 -12.52 -4.07 6.46
CA ALA A 17 -11.62 -3.85 5.35
C ALA A 17 -10.28 -4.55 5.59
N PHE A 18 -9.78 -5.24 4.56
CA PHE A 18 -8.40 -5.71 4.55
C PHE A 18 -7.53 -4.68 3.84
N VAL A 19 -6.45 -4.28 4.51
CA VAL A 19 -5.51 -3.29 4.01
C VAL A 19 -4.14 -3.93 3.84
N PHE A 20 -3.48 -3.63 2.71
CA PHE A 20 -2.23 -4.27 2.31
C PHE A 20 -1.09 -3.25 2.32
N PRO A 21 0.01 -3.55 3.04
CA PRO A 21 1.13 -2.63 3.17
C PRO A 21 1.90 -2.43 1.86
N GLY A 22 2.57 -1.29 1.77
CA GLY A 22 3.48 -0.94 0.69
C GLY A 22 4.94 -0.97 1.11
N GLN A 23 5.79 -0.40 0.27
CA GLN A 23 7.23 -0.30 0.50
C GLN A 23 7.55 0.44 1.81
N GLY A 24 8.51 -0.07 2.56
CA GLY A 24 8.86 0.38 3.91
C GLY A 24 8.39 -0.56 5.02
N SER A 25 7.59 -1.60 4.67
CA SER A 25 7.14 -2.63 5.61
C SER A 25 8.00 -3.91 5.58
N GLN A 26 8.89 -4.05 4.60
CA GLN A 26 9.73 -5.24 4.43
C GLN A 26 10.79 -5.38 5.54
N TYR A 27 11.07 -6.62 5.90
CA TYR A 27 12.17 -7.02 6.78
C TYR A 27 12.64 -8.45 6.46
N SER A 28 13.89 -8.75 6.78
CA SER A 28 14.45 -10.09 6.57
C SER A 28 13.76 -11.11 7.49
N GLY A 29 13.29 -12.22 6.93
CA GLY A 29 12.52 -13.25 7.64
C GLY A 29 11.01 -13.13 7.46
N MET A 30 10.50 -12.06 6.82
CA MET A 30 9.05 -11.88 6.60
C MET A 30 8.46 -13.06 5.82
N GLY A 31 7.30 -13.55 6.29
CA GLY A 31 6.56 -14.65 5.67
C GLY A 31 7.12 -16.05 5.93
N LYS A 32 8.34 -16.20 6.49
CA LYS A 32 8.96 -17.51 6.77
C LYS A 32 8.13 -18.33 7.75
N ASP A 33 7.65 -17.70 8.82
CA ASP A 33 6.77 -18.35 9.81
C ASP A 33 5.48 -18.84 9.16
N LEU A 34 4.81 -18.00 8.37
CA LEU A 34 3.59 -18.39 7.65
C LEU A 34 3.84 -19.55 6.67
N ALA A 35 4.92 -19.50 5.88
CA ALA A 35 5.25 -20.56 4.94
C ALA A 35 5.59 -21.90 5.63
N THR A 36 6.10 -21.84 6.86
CA THR A 36 6.41 -23.03 7.67
C THR A 36 5.16 -23.67 8.24
N ASN A 37 4.19 -22.85 8.70
CA ASN A 37 3.05 -23.34 9.47
C ASN A 37 1.78 -23.50 8.64
N PHE A 38 1.64 -22.83 7.49
CA PHE A 38 0.45 -22.87 6.65
C PHE A 38 0.78 -23.34 5.23
N PRO A 39 0.25 -24.51 4.80
CA PRO A 39 0.43 -25.00 3.42
C PRO A 39 -0.01 -23.98 2.35
N ALA A 40 -1.07 -23.21 2.62
CA ALA A 40 -1.56 -22.18 1.72
C ALA A 40 -0.52 -21.05 1.51
N ALA A 41 0.20 -20.64 2.55
CA ALA A 41 1.27 -19.65 2.44
C ALA A 41 2.48 -20.23 1.68
N LYS A 42 2.87 -21.47 1.96
CA LYS A 42 3.95 -22.15 1.24
C LYS A 42 3.70 -22.17 -0.26
N GLN A 43 2.49 -22.55 -0.68
CA GLN A 43 2.09 -22.57 -2.10
C GLN A 43 2.19 -21.17 -2.74
N VAL A 44 1.90 -20.09 -2.01
CA VAL A 44 2.05 -18.71 -2.52
C VAL A 44 3.51 -18.41 -2.87
N PHE A 45 4.44 -18.77 -2.00
CA PHE A 45 5.87 -18.56 -2.26
C PHE A 45 6.37 -19.42 -3.42
N GLU A 46 5.92 -20.67 -3.53
CA GLU A 46 6.24 -21.57 -4.65
C GLU A 46 5.71 -21.01 -5.99
N GLU A 47 4.44 -20.54 -6.02
CA GLU A 47 3.81 -19.92 -7.19
C GLU A 47 4.55 -18.63 -7.61
N ALA A 48 4.97 -17.82 -6.65
CA ALA A 48 5.71 -16.59 -6.92
C ALA A 48 7.13 -16.85 -7.45
N ASP A 49 7.85 -17.82 -6.87
CA ASP A 49 9.18 -18.24 -7.32
C ASP A 49 9.12 -18.77 -8.77
N GLU A 50 8.13 -19.62 -9.08
CA GLU A 50 7.89 -20.14 -10.44
C GLU A 50 7.58 -19.01 -11.41
N ALA A 51 6.66 -18.11 -11.06
CA ALA A 51 6.25 -17.01 -11.92
C ALA A 51 7.39 -16.04 -12.24
N LEU A 52 8.28 -15.79 -11.28
CA LEU A 52 9.42 -14.87 -11.41
C LEU A 52 10.65 -15.55 -12.07
N GLY A 53 10.74 -16.89 -12.03
CA GLY A 53 11.91 -17.64 -12.51
C GLY A 53 13.14 -17.53 -11.60
N PHE A 54 12.96 -17.06 -10.36
CA PHE A 54 13.98 -17.03 -9.31
C PHE A 54 13.31 -17.07 -7.93
N SER A 55 14.09 -17.39 -6.88
CA SER A 55 13.55 -17.55 -5.54
C SER A 55 13.37 -16.21 -4.82
N ILE A 56 12.19 -15.59 -4.93
CA ILE A 56 11.78 -14.45 -4.12
C ILE A 56 11.56 -14.87 -2.67
N SER A 57 11.15 -16.13 -2.45
CA SER A 57 11.03 -16.73 -1.12
C SER A 57 12.34 -16.67 -0.34
N ARG A 58 13.45 -16.98 -0.97
CA ARG A 58 14.78 -16.88 -0.35
C ARG A 58 15.12 -15.43 0.03
N ILE A 59 14.80 -14.47 -0.84
CA ILE A 59 15.01 -13.04 -0.55
C ILE A 59 14.16 -12.62 0.67
N CYS A 60 12.89 -13.06 0.75
CA CYS A 60 12.02 -12.77 1.90
C CYS A 60 12.56 -13.39 3.19
N PHE A 61 12.99 -14.66 3.16
CA PHE A 61 13.30 -15.43 4.36
C PHE A 61 14.72 -15.21 4.89
N GLU A 62 15.69 -14.92 4.01
CA GLU A 62 17.11 -14.94 4.30
C GLU A 62 17.90 -13.80 3.63
N GLY A 63 17.21 -12.99 2.80
CA GLY A 63 17.85 -11.90 2.09
C GLY A 63 18.39 -10.84 3.05
N SER A 64 19.46 -10.18 2.63
CA SER A 64 20.02 -9.04 3.36
C SER A 64 19.06 -7.83 3.28
N GLU A 65 19.20 -6.89 4.21
CA GLU A 65 18.47 -5.62 4.12
C GLU A 65 18.75 -4.89 2.79
N ALA A 66 19.98 -4.97 2.28
CA ALA A 66 20.35 -4.38 1.00
C ALA A 66 19.59 -5.02 -0.18
N ASP A 67 19.45 -6.36 -0.20
CA ASP A 67 18.66 -7.05 -1.23
C ASP A 67 17.19 -6.65 -1.18
N LEU A 68 16.62 -6.53 0.04
CA LEU A 68 15.24 -6.13 0.27
C LEU A 68 14.98 -4.63 0.04
N GLN A 69 16.00 -3.79 0.05
CA GLN A 69 15.89 -2.35 -0.26
C GLN A 69 15.87 -2.07 -1.77
N LEU A 70 16.34 -2.99 -2.60
CA LEU A 70 16.23 -2.86 -4.05
C LEU A 70 14.75 -2.88 -4.43
N THR A 71 14.23 -1.78 -4.95
CA THR A 71 12.79 -1.61 -5.23
C THR A 71 12.22 -2.74 -6.10
N GLU A 72 13.00 -3.26 -7.04
CA GLU A 72 12.62 -4.40 -7.88
C GLU A 72 12.46 -5.72 -7.09
N ASN A 73 13.12 -5.87 -5.94
CA ASN A 73 12.95 -7.00 -5.02
C ASN A 73 11.90 -6.71 -3.96
N THR A 74 11.91 -5.49 -3.39
CA THR A 74 10.98 -5.05 -2.35
C THR A 74 9.54 -5.28 -2.74
N GLN A 75 9.17 -4.87 -3.97
CA GLN A 75 7.78 -4.91 -4.39
C GLN A 75 7.23 -6.34 -4.49
N PRO A 76 7.84 -7.28 -5.24
CA PRO A 76 7.35 -8.64 -5.28
C PRO A 76 7.47 -9.36 -3.93
N ALA A 77 8.46 -9.04 -3.09
CA ALA A 77 8.63 -9.64 -1.78
C ALA A 77 7.48 -9.29 -0.83
N ILE A 78 7.10 -8.01 -0.73
CA ILE A 78 5.95 -7.56 0.09
C ILE A 78 4.64 -8.13 -0.46
N LEU A 79 4.44 -8.11 -1.79
CA LEU A 79 3.23 -8.66 -2.41
C LEU A 79 3.08 -10.14 -2.10
N THR A 80 4.13 -10.94 -2.30
CA THR A 80 4.10 -12.39 -2.04
C THR A 80 3.80 -12.68 -0.57
N THR A 81 4.46 -11.96 0.35
CA THR A 81 4.22 -12.12 1.80
C THR A 81 2.78 -11.72 2.18
N SER A 82 2.27 -10.63 1.62
CA SER A 82 0.90 -10.17 1.88
C SER A 82 -0.15 -11.16 1.36
N VAL A 83 0.06 -11.71 0.16
CA VAL A 83 -0.85 -12.75 -0.39
C VAL A 83 -0.73 -14.06 0.39
N ALA A 84 0.46 -14.41 0.88
CA ALA A 84 0.66 -15.58 1.76
C ALA A 84 -0.13 -15.41 3.07
N ALA A 85 -0.06 -14.26 3.71
CA ALA A 85 -0.85 -13.94 4.89
C ALA A 85 -2.36 -14.00 4.60
N PHE A 86 -2.80 -13.44 3.48
CA PHE A 86 -4.20 -13.48 3.05
C PHE A 86 -4.71 -14.91 2.81
N ARG A 87 -3.95 -15.73 2.05
CA ARG A 87 -4.36 -17.12 1.79
C ARG A 87 -4.32 -17.98 3.05
N SER A 88 -3.44 -17.69 4.01
CA SER A 88 -3.46 -18.34 5.34
C SER A 88 -4.74 -18.00 6.11
N LEU A 89 -5.12 -16.71 6.19
CA LEU A 89 -6.39 -16.29 6.78
C LEU A 89 -7.59 -17.01 6.15
N ALA A 90 -7.62 -17.07 4.82
CA ALA A 90 -8.72 -17.70 4.08
C ALA A 90 -8.79 -19.22 4.32
N SER A 91 -7.64 -19.91 4.43
CA SER A 91 -7.58 -21.36 4.71
C SER A 91 -8.07 -21.71 6.12
N GLU A 92 -7.95 -20.78 7.07
CA GLU A 92 -8.45 -20.92 8.45
C GLU A 92 -9.93 -20.51 8.59
N GLY A 93 -10.63 -20.22 7.48
CA GLY A 93 -12.05 -19.88 7.49
C GLY A 93 -12.38 -18.51 8.06
N LEU A 94 -11.41 -17.61 8.16
CA LEU A 94 -11.62 -16.27 8.72
C LEU A 94 -12.49 -15.38 7.84
N ALA A 95 -13.11 -14.38 8.46
CA ALA A 95 -14.09 -13.51 7.85
C ALA A 95 -13.59 -12.92 6.53
N LYS A 96 -14.49 -12.88 5.53
CA LYS A 96 -14.20 -12.24 4.26
C LYS A 96 -14.34 -10.72 4.41
N PRO A 97 -13.42 -9.92 3.85
CA PRO A 97 -13.54 -8.47 3.88
C PRO A 97 -14.72 -7.99 3.05
N ASN A 98 -15.31 -6.85 3.43
CA ASN A 98 -16.29 -6.13 2.63
C ASN A 98 -15.60 -5.24 1.59
N PHE A 99 -14.39 -4.78 1.89
CA PHE A 99 -13.55 -3.96 1.02
C PHE A 99 -12.09 -4.38 1.15
N VAL A 100 -11.34 -4.11 0.08
CA VAL A 100 -9.88 -4.22 0.12
C VAL A 100 -9.24 -2.92 -0.36
N ALA A 101 -8.15 -2.54 0.28
CA ALA A 101 -7.32 -1.40 -0.12
C ALA A 101 -5.84 -1.75 0.07
N GLY A 102 -4.95 -1.07 -0.63
CA GLY A 102 -3.52 -1.26 -0.41
C GLY A 102 -2.77 0.01 -0.68
N HIS A 103 -1.68 0.24 0.03
CA HIS A 103 -0.88 1.45 -0.10
C HIS A 103 0.16 1.28 -1.20
N SER A 104 0.10 2.08 -2.27
CA SER A 104 1.01 2.02 -3.42
C SER A 104 1.11 0.60 -4.00
N LEU A 105 2.22 -0.09 -3.82
CA LEU A 105 2.39 -1.51 -4.18
C LEU A 105 1.29 -2.40 -3.57
N GLY A 106 0.84 -2.11 -2.35
CA GLY A 106 -0.22 -2.86 -1.68
C GLY A 106 -1.54 -2.90 -2.44
N GLU A 107 -1.80 -1.96 -3.35
CA GLU A 107 -2.97 -2.00 -4.23
C GLU A 107 -2.96 -3.25 -5.13
N TYR A 108 -1.79 -3.71 -5.59
CA TYR A 108 -1.67 -4.98 -6.31
C TYR A 108 -1.99 -6.19 -5.42
N SER A 109 -1.55 -6.17 -4.16
CA SER A 109 -1.91 -7.21 -3.18
C SER A 109 -3.41 -7.25 -2.92
N ALA A 110 -4.05 -6.08 -2.83
CA ALA A 110 -5.50 -5.95 -2.71
C ALA A 110 -6.24 -6.52 -3.92
N LEU A 111 -5.75 -6.26 -5.13
CA LEU A 111 -6.31 -6.81 -6.37
C LEU A 111 -6.19 -8.34 -6.43
N VAL A 112 -5.08 -8.91 -5.98
CA VAL A 112 -4.93 -10.37 -5.89
C VAL A 112 -5.90 -10.95 -4.85
N ALA A 113 -6.02 -10.32 -3.67
CA ALA A 113 -6.96 -10.75 -2.63
C ALA A 113 -8.42 -10.66 -3.09
N ALA A 114 -8.76 -9.64 -3.87
CA ALA A 114 -10.07 -9.48 -4.49
C ALA A 114 -10.33 -10.49 -5.63
N GLY A 115 -9.32 -11.19 -6.13
CA GLY A 115 -9.41 -12.08 -7.29
C GLY A 115 -9.47 -11.34 -8.62
N ALA A 116 -9.16 -10.05 -8.63
CA ALA A 116 -9.11 -9.23 -9.85
C ALA A 116 -7.83 -9.46 -10.66
N LEU A 117 -6.75 -9.88 -10.02
CA LEU A 117 -5.45 -10.14 -10.65
C LEU A 117 -4.90 -11.48 -10.17
N SER A 118 -4.25 -12.25 -11.03
CA SER A 118 -3.53 -13.48 -10.61
C SER A 118 -2.27 -13.11 -9.81
N LEU A 119 -1.82 -13.99 -8.91
CA LEU A 119 -0.55 -13.80 -8.22
C LEU A 119 0.62 -13.74 -9.21
N ALA A 120 0.60 -14.64 -10.20
CA ALA A 120 1.65 -14.72 -11.22
C ALA A 120 1.78 -13.43 -12.05
N ASP A 121 0.65 -12.84 -12.48
CA ASP A 121 0.67 -11.55 -13.19
C ASP A 121 1.10 -10.42 -12.25
N ALA A 122 0.59 -10.41 -11.03
CA ALA A 122 0.90 -9.37 -10.06
C ALA A 122 2.39 -9.32 -9.71
N VAL A 123 3.04 -10.46 -9.39
CA VAL A 123 4.47 -10.46 -9.03
C VAL A 123 5.37 -10.05 -10.19
N LYS A 124 5.04 -10.45 -11.43
CA LYS A 124 5.76 -10.01 -12.64
C LYS A 124 5.60 -8.51 -12.86
N THR A 125 4.37 -8.02 -12.76
CA THR A 125 4.05 -6.59 -12.96
C THR A 125 4.74 -5.72 -11.92
N VAL A 126 4.69 -6.07 -10.64
CA VAL A 126 5.34 -5.25 -9.60
C VAL A 126 6.86 -5.36 -9.63
N ARG A 127 7.41 -6.48 -10.09
CA ARG A 127 8.85 -6.61 -10.35
C ARG A 127 9.30 -5.62 -11.43
N ALA A 128 8.58 -5.61 -12.57
CA ALA A 128 8.83 -4.65 -13.66
C ALA A 128 8.62 -3.21 -13.18
N ARG A 129 7.52 -2.95 -12.44
CA ARG A 129 7.24 -1.64 -11.85
C ARG A 129 8.39 -1.15 -10.98
N GLY A 130 8.89 -1.99 -10.06
CA GLY A 130 10.01 -1.65 -9.17
C GLY A 130 11.27 -1.27 -9.97
N ARG A 131 11.61 -2.07 -10.97
CA ARG A 131 12.73 -1.79 -11.87
C ARG A 131 12.55 -0.50 -12.66
N TYR A 132 11.39 -0.29 -13.28
CA TYR A 132 11.13 0.91 -14.07
C TYR A 132 11.14 2.19 -13.22
N MET A 133 10.60 2.14 -12.01
CA MET A 133 10.64 3.26 -11.07
C MET A 133 12.07 3.58 -10.62
N GLN A 134 12.91 2.55 -10.42
CA GLN A 134 14.31 2.73 -10.07
C GLN A 134 15.12 3.34 -11.23
N GLU A 135 14.81 2.94 -12.46
CA GLU A 135 15.50 3.39 -13.69
C GLU A 135 14.95 4.73 -14.22
N ALA A 136 13.81 5.21 -13.71
CA ALA A 136 13.14 6.42 -14.23
C ALA A 136 13.98 7.68 -14.10
N VAL A 137 14.83 7.74 -13.09
CA VAL A 137 15.76 8.86 -12.87
C VAL A 137 17.12 8.33 -12.38
N PRO A 138 18.24 9.01 -12.72
CA PRO A 138 19.55 8.65 -12.18
C PRO A 138 19.56 8.70 -10.64
N VAL A 139 20.36 7.82 -10.02
CA VAL A 139 20.52 7.80 -8.57
C VAL A 139 21.03 9.18 -8.09
N GLY A 140 20.39 9.70 -7.04
CA GLY A 140 20.70 11.00 -6.48
C GLY A 140 20.00 12.21 -7.14
N THR A 141 19.34 12.02 -8.30
CA THR A 141 18.59 13.10 -8.96
C THR A 141 17.30 13.45 -8.21
N GLY A 142 16.65 12.46 -7.60
CA GLY A 142 15.42 12.64 -6.86
C GLY A 142 15.54 12.38 -5.38
N ALA A 143 14.59 12.90 -4.62
CA ALA A 143 14.47 12.67 -3.18
C ALA A 143 13.02 12.62 -2.74
N MET A 144 12.80 12.11 -1.52
CA MET A 144 11.52 12.16 -0.82
C MET A 144 11.74 12.61 0.62
N ALA A 145 10.74 13.29 1.20
CA ALA A 145 10.76 13.67 2.60
C ALA A 145 9.38 13.47 3.24
N ALA A 146 9.36 12.94 4.46
CA ALA A 146 8.16 12.87 5.28
C ALA A 146 7.98 14.18 6.05
N VAL A 147 6.81 14.79 5.92
CA VAL A 147 6.38 16.01 6.61
C VAL A 147 5.39 15.61 7.69
N LEU A 148 5.72 15.85 8.95
CA LEU A 148 4.91 15.51 10.10
C LEU A 148 4.28 16.78 10.69
N GLY A 149 2.95 16.85 10.68
CA GLY A 149 2.19 18.05 11.03
C GLY A 149 2.23 19.12 9.94
N GLY A 150 1.50 20.21 10.16
CA GLY A 150 1.31 21.28 9.17
C GLY A 150 0.06 21.04 8.30
N GLU A 151 -0.54 22.15 7.89
CA GLU A 151 -1.72 22.12 7.01
C GLU A 151 -1.33 21.72 5.60
N ARG A 152 -2.14 20.89 4.96
CA ARG A 152 -1.88 20.34 3.61
C ARG A 152 -1.64 21.42 2.56
N ASP A 153 -2.49 22.46 2.53
CA ASP A 153 -2.36 23.55 1.58
C ASP A 153 -1.04 24.30 1.73
N ALA A 154 -0.57 24.47 2.98
CA ALA A 154 0.72 25.09 3.26
C ALA A 154 1.89 24.22 2.76
N ILE A 155 1.80 22.89 2.91
CA ILE A 155 2.79 21.95 2.40
C ILE A 155 2.80 21.96 0.87
N GLU A 156 1.64 21.95 0.21
CA GLU A 156 1.53 22.02 -1.25
C GLU A 156 2.10 23.34 -1.81
N ASN A 157 1.83 24.47 -1.13
CA ASN A 157 2.39 25.77 -1.52
C ASN A 157 3.90 25.82 -1.35
N ALA A 158 4.46 25.28 -0.25
CA ALA A 158 5.90 25.15 -0.07
C ALA A 158 6.55 24.30 -1.17
N CYS A 159 5.90 23.20 -1.59
CA CYS A 159 6.38 22.40 -2.72
C CYS A 159 6.37 23.19 -4.03
N LYS A 160 5.30 23.95 -4.33
CA LYS A 160 5.20 24.79 -5.54
C LYS A 160 6.28 25.86 -5.57
N GLU A 161 6.50 26.54 -4.45
CA GLU A 161 7.54 27.56 -4.31
C GLU A 161 8.95 26.95 -4.47
N ALA A 162 9.20 25.82 -3.81
CA ALA A 162 10.47 25.12 -3.86
C ALA A 162 10.78 24.53 -5.24
N ALA A 163 9.76 24.20 -6.03
CA ALA A 163 9.94 23.59 -7.33
C ALA A 163 10.71 24.49 -8.30
N ALA A 164 10.39 25.79 -8.33
CA ALA A 164 10.94 26.72 -9.34
C ALA A 164 10.79 26.15 -10.76
N ASP A 165 11.90 25.79 -11.42
CA ASP A 165 11.95 25.13 -12.74
C ASP A 165 12.04 23.59 -12.66
N GLN A 166 12.04 23.04 -11.44
CA GLN A 166 12.14 21.61 -11.14
C GLN A 166 10.78 21.02 -10.72
N ILE A 167 10.77 19.78 -10.29
CA ILE A 167 9.59 19.09 -9.76
C ILE A 167 9.74 18.92 -8.26
N CYS A 168 8.73 19.37 -7.52
CA CYS A 168 8.50 19.03 -6.12
C CYS A 168 6.97 19.01 -5.89
N SER A 169 6.45 17.92 -5.36
CA SER A 169 5.02 17.76 -5.13
C SER A 169 4.70 16.80 -3.99
N VAL A 170 3.47 16.82 -3.51
CA VAL A 170 2.94 15.80 -2.61
C VAL A 170 2.91 14.45 -3.34
N ALA A 171 3.45 13.42 -2.70
CA ALA A 171 3.54 12.05 -3.19
C ALA A 171 2.64 11.07 -2.43
N ASN A 172 2.50 11.25 -1.10
CA ASN A 172 1.58 10.45 -0.30
C ASN A 172 0.84 11.34 0.71
N ILE A 173 -0.45 11.15 0.83
CA ILE A 173 -1.30 11.75 1.86
C ILE A 173 -1.67 10.62 2.80
N ASN A 174 -0.86 10.39 3.84
CA ASN A 174 -0.93 9.18 4.65
C ASN A 174 -1.92 9.30 5.83
N SER A 175 -1.98 10.47 6.46
CA SER A 175 -2.85 10.76 7.59
C SER A 175 -3.02 12.28 7.73
N PRO A 176 -3.92 12.78 8.61
CA PRO A 176 -4.04 14.21 8.87
C PRO A 176 -2.72 14.87 9.32
N ASN A 177 -1.78 14.06 9.85
CA ASN A 177 -0.52 14.54 10.40
C ASN A 177 0.71 14.06 9.62
N GLN A 178 0.54 13.37 8.49
CA GLN A 178 1.68 12.85 7.72
C GLN A 178 1.43 12.93 6.22
N VAL A 179 2.26 13.73 5.57
CA VAL A 179 2.36 13.87 4.12
C VAL A 179 3.79 13.53 3.68
N VAL A 180 3.96 12.92 2.52
CA VAL A 180 5.28 12.71 1.91
C VAL A 180 5.37 13.56 0.66
N ILE A 181 6.48 14.27 0.50
CA ILE A 181 6.80 15.05 -0.69
C ILE A 181 7.89 14.36 -1.50
N ALA A 182 7.87 14.53 -2.82
CA ALA A 182 8.85 13.94 -3.74
C ALA A 182 9.15 14.88 -4.92
N GLY A 183 10.33 14.74 -5.48
CA GLY A 183 10.75 15.54 -6.63
C GLY A 183 12.25 15.48 -6.86
N HIS A 184 12.79 16.48 -7.54
CA HIS A 184 14.24 16.66 -7.66
C HIS A 184 14.86 16.89 -6.28
N ALA A 185 16.02 16.31 -6.03
CA ALA A 185 16.65 16.34 -4.71
C ALA A 185 16.82 17.78 -4.17
N GLU A 186 17.31 18.69 -5.01
CA GLU A 186 17.48 20.10 -4.65
C GLU A 186 16.16 20.81 -4.35
N ALA A 187 15.09 20.52 -5.11
CA ALA A 187 13.78 21.09 -4.87
C ALA A 187 13.15 20.55 -3.58
N VAL A 188 13.33 19.26 -3.30
CA VAL A 188 12.89 18.67 -2.02
C VAL A 188 13.67 19.29 -0.86
N ASP A 189 14.99 19.50 -1.00
CA ASP A 189 15.81 20.13 0.04
C ASP A 189 15.34 21.58 0.30
N ARG A 190 15.03 22.37 -0.74
CA ARG A 190 14.42 23.70 -0.58
C ARG A 190 13.06 23.65 0.11
N ALA A 191 12.21 22.70 -0.29
CA ALA A 191 10.90 22.50 0.35
C ALA A 191 11.05 22.16 1.84
N MET A 192 12.02 21.32 2.19
CA MET A 192 12.31 21.00 3.60
C MET A 192 12.68 22.24 4.41
N GLU A 193 13.45 23.18 3.82
CA GLU A 193 13.80 24.45 4.49
C GLU A 193 12.54 25.33 4.68
N LEU A 194 11.71 25.51 3.66
CA LEU A 194 10.46 26.28 3.74
C LEU A 194 9.50 25.70 4.79
N LEU A 195 9.50 24.39 4.94
CA LEU A 195 8.62 23.67 5.86
C LEU A 195 9.10 23.72 7.34
N LYS A 196 10.31 24.20 7.67
CA LYS A 196 10.80 24.35 9.06
C LYS A 196 9.96 25.34 9.82
N GLY A 197 9.07 25.98 9.60
CA GLY A 197 8.17 26.84 10.39
C GLY A 197 6.71 26.43 10.29
N ILE A 198 6.43 25.48 9.42
CA ILE A 198 5.08 25.04 9.06
C ILE A 198 4.79 23.67 9.68
N ALA A 199 5.72 22.75 9.54
CA ALA A 199 5.60 21.38 10.02
C ALA A 199 6.29 21.21 11.39
N LYS A 200 5.81 20.25 12.18
CA LYS A 200 6.47 19.85 13.44
C LYS A 200 7.84 19.21 13.20
N ARG A 201 7.95 18.45 12.11
CA ARG A 201 9.20 17.76 11.73
C ARG A 201 9.18 17.43 10.24
N VAL A 202 10.33 17.57 9.57
CA VAL A 202 10.56 17.14 8.21
C VAL A 202 11.75 16.19 8.17
N ILE A 203 11.59 15.01 7.57
CA ILE A 203 12.58 13.94 7.58
C ILE A 203 12.85 13.49 6.16
N LYS A 204 14.08 13.63 5.68
CA LYS A 204 14.48 13.06 4.39
C LYS A 204 14.44 11.55 4.47
N LEU A 205 13.81 10.91 3.48
CA LEU A 205 13.66 9.45 3.45
C LEU A 205 14.84 8.81 2.74
N ASN A 206 15.29 7.66 3.25
CA ASN A 206 16.30 6.84 2.59
C ASN A 206 15.63 5.95 1.53
N VAL A 207 15.33 6.54 0.37
CA VAL A 207 14.72 5.86 -0.77
C VAL A 207 15.56 6.06 -2.02
N SER A 208 15.46 5.12 -2.94
CA SER A 208 16.28 5.07 -4.15
C SER A 208 15.74 5.93 -5.31
N ALA A 209 14.48 6.37 -5.23
CA ALA A 209 13.83 7.15 -6.29
C ALA A 209 12.70 8.04 -5.72
N PRO A 210 12.32 9.13 -6.40
CA PRO A 210 11.24 10.03 -5.99
C PRO A 210 9.88 9.51 -6.46
N PHE A 211 9.34 8.52 -5.75
CA PHE A 211 8.08 7.86 -6.12
C PHE A 211 6.88 8.81 -6.13
N HIS A 212 5.86 8.48 -6.91
CA HIS A 212 4.56 9.15 -6.94
C HIS A 212 4.60 10.65 -7.28
N CYS A 213 5.53 11.06 -8.13
CA CYS A 213 5.60 12.41 -8.69
C CYS A 213 5.86 12.37 -10.20
N ALA A 214 5.85 13.52 -10.85
CA ALA A 214 5.98 13.60 -12.31
C ALA A 214 7.30 13.03 -12.87
N LEU A 215 8.35 12.89 -12.05
CA LEU A 215 9.60 12.23 -12.45
C LEU A 215 9.42 10.74 -12.74
N MET A 216 8.30 10.14 -12.29
CA MET A 216 7.98 8.73 -12.54
C MET A 216 7.22 8.50 -13.86
N LYS A 217 6.93 9.53 -14.67
CA LYS A 217 6.26 9.35 -15.96
C LYS A 217 6.94 8.35 -16.90
N PRO A 218 8.29 8.30 -17.03
CA PRO A 218 8.94 7.28 -17.84
C PRO A 218 8.65 5.85 -17.36
N ALA A 219 8.59 5.64 -16.04
CA ALA A 219 8.21 4.35 -15.46
C ALA A 219 6.73 4.02 -15.72
N GLN A 220 5.85 5.01 -15.62
CA GLN A 220 4.43 4.87 -15.91
C GLN A 220 4.20 4.42 -17.36
N GLU A 221 4.86 5.05 -18.32
CA GLU A 221 4.74 4.71 -19.74
C GLU A 221 5.25 3.30 -20.04
N ARG A 222 6.37 2.90 -19.44
CA ARG A 222 6.90 1.53 -19.59
C ARG A 222 5.98 0.49 -18.96
N LEU A 223 5.36 0.80 -17.82
CA LEU A 223 4.47 -0.11 -17.11
C LEU A 223 3.16 -0.38 -17.88
N SER A 224 2.76 0.48 -18.81
CA SER A 224 1.55 0.26 -19.62
C SER A 224 1.54 -1.10 -20.30
N PHE A 225 2.70 -1.51 -20.85
CA PHE A 225 2.84 -2.82 -21.50
C PHE A 225 2.55 -3.98 -20.55
N GLU A 226 3.12 -3.95 -19.34
CA GLU A 226 2.90 -5.01 -18.34
C GLU A 226 1.42 -5.07 -17.90
N LEU A 227 0.80 -3.89 -17.73
CA LEU A 227 -0.61 -3.79 -17.36
C LEU A 227 -1.56 -4.26 -18.48
N GLU A 228 -1.17 -4.10 -19.74
CA GLU A 228 -1.93 -4.60 -20.89
C GLU A 228 -1.85 -6.13 -21.02
N GLN A 229 -0.70 -6.73 -20.68
CA GLN A 229 -0.52 -8.19 -20.70
C GLN A 229 -1.21 -8.89 -19.52
N ALA A 230 -1.39 -8.21 -18.40
CA ALA A 230 -2.03 -8.76 -17.22
C ALA A 230 -3.54 -8.90 -17.42
N ALA A 231 -4.08 -10.06 -17.03
CA ALA A 231 -5.51 -10.33 -17.10
C ALA A 231 -6.24 -9.77 -15.87
N PHE A 232 -7.04 -8.71 -16.08
CA PHE A 232 -7.89 -8.15 -15.04
C PHE A 232 -9.29 -8.73 -15.11
N ASN A 233 -9.78 -9.25 -13.98
CA ASN A 233 -11.09 -9.85 -13.82
C ASN A 233 -11.97 -9.02 -12.88
N ASN A 234 -13.28 -9.28 -12.90
CA ASN A 234 -14.20 -8.70 -11.91
C ASN A 234 -13.80 -9.14 -10.50
N PRO A 235 -13.61 -8.20 -9.57
CA PRO A 235 -13.25 -8.53 -8.20
C PRO A 235 -14.43 -9.18 -7.45
N ARG A 236 -14.11 -10.04 -6.48
CA ARG A 236 -15.09 -10.62 -5.57
C ARG A 236 -15.55 -9.67 -4.48
N VAL A 237 -14.74 -8.66 -4.21
CA VAL A 237 -14.97 -7.58 -3.23
C VAL A 237 -14.48 -6.27 -3.83
N PRO A 238 -15.16 -5.15 -3.54
CA PRO A 238 -14.76 -3.84 -4.04
C PRO A 238 -13.35 -3.45 -3.61
N VAL A 239 -12.63 -2.80 -4.52
CA VAL A 239 -11.25 -2.32 -4.31
C VAL A 239 -11.25 -0.80 -4.23
N ILE A 240 -10.43 -0.23 -3.36
CA ILE A 240 -10.19 1.20 -3.28
C ILE A 240 -8.92 1.55 -4.05
N THR A 241 -9.02 2.45 -5.03
CA THR A 241 -7.87 2.91 -5.83
C THR A 241 -7.15 4.07 -5.14
N ASN A 242 -5.81 4.05 -5.15
CA ASN A 242 -4.99 5.07 -4.48
C ASN A 242 -5.10 6.45 -5.13
N VAL A 243 -5.08 6.49 -6.47
CA VAL A 243 -4.99 7.75 -7.21
C VAL A 243 -6.29 8.55 -7.17
N ASP A 244 -7.43 7.88 -7.15
CA ASP A 244 -8.74 8.52 -7.16
C ASP A 244 -9.41 8.52 -5.78
N ALA A 245 -8.92 7.72 -4.82
CA ALA A 245 -9.56 7.41 -3.54
C ALA A 245 -11.03 7.01 -3.76
N LYS A 246 -11.27 6.06 -4.67
CA LYS A 246 -12.61 5.61 -5.09
C LYS A 246 -12.75 4.10 -4.93
N ILE A 247 -13.97 3.68 -4.61
CA ILE A 247 -14.39 2.29 -4.68
C ILE A 247 -14.64 1.94 -6.14
N THR A 248 -14.09 0.81 -6.60
CA THR A 248 -14.35 0.27 -7.94
C THR A 248 -14.51 -1.24 -7.93
N THR A 249 -15.32 -1.73 -8.87
CA THR A 249 -15.48 -3.15 -9.21
C THR A 249 -15.16 -3.40 -10.70
N GLU A 250 -14.74 -2.36 -11.42
CA GLU A 250 -14.54 -2.39 -12.85
C GLU A 250 -13.09 -2.68 -13.21
N PRO A 251 -12.78 -3.80 -13.90
CA PRO A 251 -11.40 -4.16 -14.28
C PRO A 251 -10.66 -3.08 -15.07
N ALA A 252 -11.34 -2.41 -15.99
CA ALA A 252 -10.74 -1.34 -16.80
C ALA A 252 -10.34 -0.14 -15.95
N GLU A 253 -11.14 0.22 -14.94
CA GLU A 253 -10.82 1.31 -14.00
C GLU A 253 -9.63 0.94 -13.11
N MET A 254 -9.56 -0.30 -12.62
CA MET A 254 -8.43 -0.79 -11.81
C MET A 254 -7.12 -0.68 -12.59
N ARG A 255 -7.10 -1.15 -13.84
CA ARG A 255 -5.92 -1.05 -14.71
C ARG A 255 -5.53 0.41 -14.95
N ALA A 256 -6.48 1.27 -15.28
CA ALA A 256 -6.24 2.68 -15.52
C ALA A 256 -5.76 3.42 -14.26
N ALA A 257 -6.26 3.05 -13.08
CA ALA A 257 -5.82 3.60 -11.81
C ALA A 257 -4.38 3.22 -11.50
N LEU A 258 -4.00 1.94 -11.67
CA LEU A 258 -2.62 1.47 -11.46
C LEU A 258 -1.64 2.15 -12.41
N PHE A 259 -2.03 2.40 -13.67
CA PHE A 259 -1.21 3.17 -14.61
C PHE A 259 -0.94 4.58 -14.09
N ARG A 260 -1.98 5.32 -13.69
CA ARG A 260 -1.85 6.70 -13.19
C ARG A 260 -1.17 6.77 -11.82
N GLN A 261 -1.30 5.74 -10.99
CA GLN A 261 -0.74 5.67 -9.64
C GLN A 261 0.79 5.83 -9.62
N VAL A 262 1.49 5.41 -10.68
CA VAL A 262 2.97 5.43 -10.73
C VAL A 262 3.52 6.84 -10.54
N SER A 263 2.90 7.84 -11.19
CA SER A 263 3.37 9.24 -11.17
C SER A 263 2.41 10.20 -10.47
N ALA A 264 1.41 9.70 -9.76
CA ALA A 264 0.41 10.48 -9.04
C ALA A 264 0.39 10.13 -7.54
N PRO A 265 -0.11 11.05 -6.69
CA PRO A 265 -0.16 10.85 -5.25
C PRO A 265 -0.97 9.63 -4.81
N VAL A 266 -0.49 8.95 -3.76
CA VAL A 266 -1.27 7.98 -3.00
C VAL A 266 -2.16 8.74 -2.02
N ARG A 267 -3.47 8.71 -2.24
CA ARG A 267 -4.48 9.39 -1.44
C ARG A 267 -5.01 8.48 -0.34
N TRP A 268 -4.08 8.04 0.54
CA TRP A 268 -4.39 7.03 1.56
C TRP A 268 -5.38 7.54 2.60
N LEU A 269 -5.20 8.77 3.09
CA LEU A 269 -6.13 9.41 4.04
C LEU A 269 -7.56 9.38 3.51
N GLU A 270 -7.77 9.91 2.30
CA GLU A 270 -9.09 9.99 1.69
C GLU A 270 -9.67 8.59 1.41
N SER A 271 -8.83 7.61 1.09
CA SER A 271 -9.24 6.22 0.93
C SER A 271 -9.76 5.60 2.23
N MET A 272 -9.10 5.88 3.36
CA MET A 272 -9.54 5.38 4.67
C MET A 272 -10.78 6.14 5.18
N GLU A 273 -10.86 7.44 4.96
CA GLU A 273 -12.06 8.24 5.28
C GLU A 273 -13.27 7.74 4.49
N LEU A 274 -13.10 7.41 3.21
CA LEU A 274 -14.15 6.81 2.40
C LEU A 274 -14.64 5.48 3.00
N LEU A 275 -13.72 4.59 3.43
CA LEU A 275 -14.10 3.34 4.08
C LEU A 275 -14.85 3.55 5.39
N LEU A 276 -14.44 4.51 6.22
CA LEU A 276 -15.17 4.90 7.43
C LEU A 276 -16.59 5.39 7.11
N GLN A 277 -16.75 6.18 6.04
CA GLN A 277 -18.08 6.64 5.56
C GLN A 277 -18.94 5.48 5.06
N GLN A 278 -18.34 4.39 4.57
CA GLN A 278 -19.07 3.17 4.21
C GLN A 278 -19.43 2.30 5.42
N GLY A 279 -19.10 2.72 6.66
CA GLY A 279 -19.39 1.99 7.89
C GLY A 279 -18.35 0.93 8.25
N VAL A 280 -17.16 0.98 7.65
CA VAL A 280 -16.04 0.11 8.04
C VAL A 280 -15.47 0.59 9.38
N ASN A 281 -15.46 -0.28 10.38
CA ASN A 281 -14.89 0.00 11.71
C ASN A 281 -13.74 -0.95 12.07
N ASP A 282 -13.64 -2.08 11.38
CA ASP A 282 -12.60 -3.08 11.58
C ASP A 282 -11.64 -3.11 10.38
N PHE A 283 -10.37 -2.82 10.64
CA PHE A 283 -9.30 -2.84 9.65
C PHE A 283 -8.32 -3.97 10.00
N VAL A 284 -8.00 -4.80 9.02
CA VAL A 284 -7.00 -5.86 9.18
C VAL A 284 -5.87 -5.57 8.20
N GLU A 285 -4.70 -5.22 8.70
CA GLU A 285 -3.48 -5.10 7.91
C GLU A 285 -2.93 -6.49 7.63
N VAL A 286 -2.92 -6.88 6.35
CA VAL A 286 -2.55 -8.23 5.90
C VAL A 286 -1.23 -8.16 5.14
N GLY A 287 -0.16 -8.65 5.76
CA GLY A 287 1.19 -8.57 5.22
C GLY A 287 2.21 -8.11 6.25
N PRO A 288 3.48 -7.88 5.84
CA PRO A 288 4.55 -7.59 6.78
C PRO A 288 4.39 -6.22 7.46
N GLY A 289 4.66 -6.17 8.75
CA GLY A 289 4.69 -4.94 9.56
C GLY A 289 3.32 -4.45 10.04
N LYS A 290 3.30 -3.21 10.55
CA LYS A 290 2.14 -2.57 11.20
C LYS A 290 2.02 -1.09 10.82
N VAL A 291 2.48 -0.74 9.64
CA VAL A 291 2.56 0.66 9.18
C VAL A 291 1.17 1.24 8.98
N LEU A 292 0.30 0.51 8.28
CA LEU A 292 -1.06 1.00 7.96
C LEU A 292 -1.94 1.05 9.22
N SER A 293 -1.79 0.10 10.13
CA SER A 293 -2.43 0.14 11.44
C SER A 293 -2.01 1.36 12.25
N GLY A 294 -0.74 1.75 12.16
CA GLY A 294 -0.22 2.97 12.77
C GLY A 294 -0.81 4.25 12.14
N LEU A 295 -0.98 4.28 10.83
CA LEU A 295 -1.62 5.38 10.11
C LEU A 295 -3.11 5.46 10.44
N MET A 296 -3.81 4.32 10.46
CA MET A 296 -5.24 4.27 10.77
C MET A 296 -5.55 4.86 12.15
N ARG A 297 -4.73 4.59 13.16
CA ARG A 297 -4.87 5.17 14.50
C ARG A 297 -4.71 6.70 14.53
N GLN A 298 -3.99 7.28 13.55
CA GLN A 298 -3.89 8.74 13.39
C GLN A 298 -5.11 9.31 12.68
N ILE A 299 -5.77 8.52 11.81
CA ILE A 299 -6.97 8.91 11.07
C ILE A 299 -8.20 8.79 11.96
N ASN A 300 -8.38 7.62 12.60
CA ASN A 300 -9.48 7.37 13.52
C ASN A 300 -9.01 6.46 14.68
N ARG A 301 -9.06 7.00 15.91
CA ARG A 301 -8.63 6.28 17.11
C ARG A 301 -9.63 5.21 17.58
N ASP A 302 -10.88 5.34 17.16
CA ASP A 302 -11.94 4.42 17.54
C ASP A 302 -12.03 3.21 16.61
N ALA A 303 -11.34 3.26 15.46
CA ALA A 303 -11.27 2.14 14.53
C ALA A 303 -10.47 0.98 15.13
N SER A 304 -11.02 -0.22 15.02
CA SER A 304 -10.32 -1.46 15.39
C SER A 304 -9.26 -1.78 14.33
N CYS A 305 -8.02 -2.00 14.76
CA CYS A 305 -6.92 -2.36 13.89
C CYS A 305 -6.28 -3.66 14.35
N LEU A 306 -6.26 -4.64 13.45
CA LEU A 306 -5.54 -5.90 13.58
C LEU A 306 -4.43 -5.95 12.54
N ASN A 307 -3.43 -6.80 12.76
CA ASN A 307 -2.45 -7.13 11.72
C ASN A 307 -2.28 -8.64 11.64
N VAL A 308 -1.90 -9.14 10.47
CA VAL A 308 -1.60 -10.54 10.20
C VAL A 308 -0.34 -10.62 9.36
N GLU A 309 0.78 -10.97 10.00
CA GLU A 309 2.09 -11.11 9.39
C GLU A 309 2.78 -12.44 9.70
N ASP A 310 2.31 -13.14 10.76
CA ASP A 310 2.83 -14.41 11.28
C ASP A 310 1.71 -15.26 11.92
N SER A 311 2.04 -16.46 12.38
CA SER A 311 1.11 -17.38 13.01
C SER A 311 0.47 -16.79 14.28
N ALA A 312 1.24 -16.08 15.08
CA ALA A 312 0.75 -15.52 16.35
C ALA A 312 -0.27 -14.40 16.12
N SER A 313 0.01 -13.51 15.18
CA SER A 313 -0.90 -12.42 14.79
C SER A 313 -2.15 -12.94 14.06
N LEU A 314 -2.03 -14.03 13.29
CA LEU A 314 -3.16 -14.70 12.66
C LEU A 314 -4.12 -15.29 13.71
N GLU A 315 -3.60 -15.98 14.75
CA GLU A 315 -4.42 -16.51 15.83
C GLU A 315 -5.09 -15.39 16.66
N ALA A 316 -4.38 -14.29 16.88
CA ALA A 316 -4.96 -13.12 17.56
C ALA A 316 -6.10 -12.49 16.74
N ALA A 317 -5.93 -12.38 15.42
CA ALA A 317 -6.96 -11.90 14.51
C ALA A 317 -8.17 -12.85 14.49
N ARG A 318 -7.92 -14.17 14.45
CA ARG A 318 -8.95 -15.21 14.52
C ARG A 318 -9.81 -15.10 15.78
N ALA A 319 -9.19 -14.95 16.94
CA ALA A 319 -9.91 -14.84 18.20
C ALA A 319 -10.85 -13.62 18.20
N LYS A 320 -10.43 -12.51 17.58
CA LYS A 320 -11.21 -11.26 17.56
C LYS A 320 -12.27 -11.21 16.46
N LEU A 321 -12.02 -11.77 15.29
CA LEU A 321 -12.98 -11.75 14.17
C LEU A 321 -14.12 -12.75 14.33
N ASN A 322 -13.96 -13.77 15.19
CA ASN A 322 -14.99 -14.77 15.51
C ASN A 322 -15.78 -14.45 16.79
N SER A 323 -15.43 -13.41 17.53
CA SER A 323 -16.15 -12.94 18.71
C SER A 323 -17.24 -11.93 18.35
#